data_8fd76be2e0af893e8d29f4031875ae46
#
_entry.id   8fd76be2e0af893e8d29f4031875ae46
#
_cell.length_a   1.000
_cell.length_b   1.000
_cell.length_c   1.000
_cell.angle_alpha   90.00
_cell.angle_beta   90.00
_cell.angle_gamma   90.00
#
_symmetry.space_group_name_H-M   'P 1'
#
loop_
_entity.id
_entity.type
_entity.pdbx_description
1 polymer ?
#
loop_
_entity_poly.entity_id
_entity_poly.type
_entity_poly.pdbx_seq_one_letter_code
_entity_poly.pdbx_strand_id
1 'polypeptide(L)'
;MKIQRAAMAMIIVFLTFYLLHLGQTLLLPLVIAGAIAYLISILAHAITKLVYKGFSVPKPLAMFVAIAIILLSLSYLIQLITVNIQSVIKVAPDYQQNLEAIFFKTYSVFRDGEVPNIREFLNQLDIGAYLQSFGATVRALVSSMGIITVYLIFLLLEQRTFGDKIKAIIRDPKRQEDTFVLIDKMRSDIRSYVGIKVLTSAATGLISYVVLKLVGVDFASFWAVLIFLLNFI
;
A
#
# COMPACT_ATOMS: atom_id res chain seq x y z
N MET A 1 38.64 -7.41 -22.48
CA MET A 1 38.09 -7.89 -21.20
C MET A 1 37.09 -6.90 -20.51
N LYS A 2 37.37 -5.60 -20.37
CA LYS A 2 36.44 -4.65 -19.71
C LYS A 2 35.15 -4.44 -20.50
N ILE A 3 35.20 -4.30 -21.83
CA ILE A 3 34.03 -4.12 -22.70
C ILE A 3 33.10 -5.35 -22.68
N GLN A 4 33.66 -6.54 -22.72
CA GLN A 4 32.87 -7.79 -22.65
C GLN A 4 32.14 -7.93 -21.31
N ARG A 5 32.81 -7.56 -20.20
CA ARG A 5 32.15 -7.56 -18.86
C ARG A 5 31.02 -6.52 -18.78
N ALA A 6 31.25 -5.34 -19.36
CA ALA A 6 30.19 -4.31 -19.41
C ALA A 6 29.01 -4.73 -20.29
N ALA A 7 29.29 -5.33 -21.46
CA ALA A 7 28.21 -5.86 -22.31
C ALA A 7 27.42 -7.00 -21.63
N MET A 8 28.11 -7.94 -20.99
CA MET A 8 27.44 -9.01 -20.20
C MET A 8 26.60 -8.42 -19.06
N ALA A 9 27.11 -7.43 -18.32
CA ALA A 9 26.35 -6.79 -17.25
C ALA A 9 25.08 -6.12 -17.79
N MET A 10 25.16 -5.39 -18.90
CA MET A 10 23.99 -4.79 -19.55
C MET A 10 22.95 -5.85 -20.00
N ILE A 11 23.40 -6.96 -20.59
CA ILE A 11 22.52 -8.05 -21.00
C ILE A 11 21.81 -8.66 -19.78
N ILE A 12 22.53 -8.91 -18.68
CA ILE A 12 21.96 -9.45 -17.45
C ILE A 12 20.91 -8.49 -16.88
N VAL A 13 21.23 -7.19 -16.82
CA VAL A 13 20.27 -6.17 -16.33
C VAL A 13 19.03 -6.13 -17.21
N PHE A 14 19.20 -6.05 -18.53
CA PHE A 14 18.06 -6.05 -19.47
C PHE A 14 17.21 -7.31 -19.34
N LEU A 15 17.85 -8.50 -19.31
CA LEU A 15 17.16 -9.76 -19.15
C LEU A 15 16.39 -9.84 -17.82
N THR A 16 16.98 -9.31 -16.74
CA THR A 16 16.33 -9.25 -15.42
C THR A 16 15.07 -8.40 -15.48
N PHE A 17 15.13 -7.19 -16.04
CA PHE A 17 13.95 -6.33 -16.18
C PHE A 17 12.89 -6.95 -17.12
N TYR A 18 13.33 -7.59 -18.19
CA TYR A 18 12.44 -8.29 -19.11
C TYR A 18 11.69 -9.44 -18.42
N LEU A 19 12.41 -10.27 -17.63
CA LEU A 19 11.81 -11.37 -16.86
C LEU A 19 10.87 -10.83 -15.76
N LEU A 20 11.23 -9.73 -15.08
CA LEU A 20 10.35 -9.09 -14.10
C LEU A 20 9.07 -8.56 -14.76
N HIS A 21 9.19 -7.98 -15.97
CA HIS A 21 8.02 -7.51 -16.73
C HIS A 21 7.12 -8.67 -17.16
N LEU A 22 7.67 -9.76 -17.67
CA LEU A 22 6.90 -10.95 -18.02
C LEU A 22 6.24 -11.60 -16.78
N GLY A 23 6.96 -11.62 -15.66
CA GLY A 23 6.50 -12.24 -14.42
C GLY A 23 5.60 -11.36 -13.56
N GLN A 24 5.32 -10.10 -13.95
CA GLN A 24 4.61 -9.15 -13.10
C GLN A 24 3.22 -9.64 -12.62
N THR A 25 2.53 -10.43 -13.45
CA THR A 25 1.21 -11.00 -13.12
C THR A 25 1.27 -12.00 -11.95
N LEU A 26 2.41 -12.64 -11.73
CA LEU A 26 2.64 -13.55 -10.61
C LEU A 26 3.39 -12.87 -9.47
N LEU A 27 4.38 -12.04 -9.80
CA LEU A 27 5.23 -11.38 -8.82
C LEU A 27 4.49 -10.31 -8.02
N LEU A 28 3.63 -9.52 -8.67
CA LEU A 28 2.88 -8.48 -7.98
C LEU A 28 1.95 -9.04 -6.90
N PRO A 29 1.11 -10.07 -7.16
CA PRO A 29 0.33 -10.72 -6.11
C PRO A 29 1.18 -11.33 -5.00
N LEU A 30 2.36 -11.88 -5.32
CA LEU A 30 3.29 -12.44 -4.33
C LEU A 30 3.84 -11.35 -3.39
N VAL A 31 4.25 -10.20 -3.93
CA VAL A 31 4.74 -9.06 -3.13
C VAL A 31 3.63 -8.53 -2.21
N ILE A 32 2.40 -8.40 -2.75
CA ILE A 32 1.23 -7.97 -1.97
C ILE A 32 0.93 -8.97 -0.86
N ALA A 33 0.92 -10.27 -1.17
CA ALA A 33 0.73 -11.34 -0.17
C ALA A 33 1.81 -11.29 0.90
N GLY A 34 3.07 -11.04 0.52
CA GLY A 34 4.19 -10.85 1.45
C GLY A 34 4.00 -9.67 2.40
N ALA A 35 3.55 -8.53 1.87
CA ALA A 35 3.24 -7.35 2.67
C ALA A 35 2.08 -7.64 3.65
N ILE A 36 1.00 -8.27 3.19
CA ILE A 36 -0.14 -8.66 4.04
C ILE A 36 0.28 -9.66 5.11
N ALA A 37 1.06 -10.71 4.76
CA ALA A 37 1.58 -11.71 5.71
C ALA A 37 2.42 -11.04 6.79
N TYR A 38 3.23 -10.05 6.40
CA TYR A 38 4.06 -9.29 7.32
C TYR A 38 3.22 -8.41 8.27
N LEU A 39 2.20 -7.70 7.75
CA LEU A 39 1.27 -6.92 8.58
C LEU A 39 0.51 -7.81 9.57
N ILE A 40 0.04 -8.99 9.14
CA ILE A 40 -0.59 -9.99 10.00
C ILE A 40 0.37 -10.40 11.12
N SER A 41 1.64 -10.65 10.80
CA SER A 41 2.66 -11.07 11.78
C SER A 41 2.96 -9.98 12.82
N ILE A 42 3.02 -8.70 12.38
CA ILE A 42 3.18 -7.55 13.29
C ILE A 42 1.98 -7.46 14.23
N LEU A 43 0.77 -7.50 13.68
CA LEU A 43 -0.46 -7.36 14.44
C LEU A 43 -0.64 -8.53 15.42
N ALA A 44 -0.40 -9.76 14.96
CA ALA A 44 -0.43 -10.94 15.84
C ALA A 44 0.55 -10.82 17.00
N HIS A 45 1.77 -10.31 16.73
CA HIS A 45 2.76 -10.07 17.81
C HIS A 45 2.31 -8.95 18.77
N ALA A 46 1.70 -7.88 18.26
CA ALA A 46 1.13 -6.84 19.11
C ALA A 46 0.00 -7.39 19.99
N ILE A 47 -0.89 -8.22 19.44
CA ILE A 47 -1.98 -8.86 20.18
C ILE A 47 -1.44 -9.78 21.28
N THR A 48 -0.37 -10.57 21.02
CA THR A 48 0.23 -11.44 22.05
C THR A 48 0.84 -10.67 23.21
N LYS A 49 1.22 -9.40 23.00
CA LYS A 49 1.75 -8.53 24.06
C LYS A 49 0.66 -7.85 24.91
N LEU A 50 -0.61 -7.88 24.45
CA LEU A 50 -1.72 -7.36 25.21
C LEU A 50 -2.03 -8.34 26.34
N VAL A 51 -1.60 -7.97 27.56
CA VAL A 51 -1.93 -8.70 28.78
C VAL A 51 -3.14 -8.02 29.42
N TYR A 52 -4.29 -8.69 29.39
CA TYR A 52 -5.48 -8.22 30.10
C TYR A 52 -5.75 -9.11 31.31
N LYS A 53 -5.71 -8.54 32.51
CA LYS A 53 -5.97 -9.25 33.80
C LYS A 53 -5.15 -10.55 34.00
N GLY A 54 -3.87 -10.55 33.57
CA GLY A 54 -2.99 -11.72 33.74
C GLY A 54 -3.20 -12.83 32.67
N PHE A 55 -4.07 -12.62 31.70
CA PHE A 55 -4.29 -13.56 30.59
C PHE A 55 -3.48 -13.14 29.38
N SER A 56 -2.50 -13.93 28.98
CA SER A 56 -1.78 -13.73 27.71
C SER A 56 -2.50 -14.46 26.58
N VAL A 57 -2.74 -13.77 25.48
CA VAL A 57 -3.40 -14.37 24.30
C VAL A 57 -2.45 -15.43 23.68
N PRO A 58 -2.87 -16.69 23.53
CA PRO A 58 -2.05 -17.72 22.91
C PRO A 58 -1.75 -17.36 21.45
N LYS A 59 -0.51 -17.64 21.00
CA LYS A 59 -0.02 -17.30 19.66
C LYS A 59 -0.98 -17.69 18.50
N PRO A 60 -1.56 -18.90 18.45
CA PRO A 60 -2.47 -19.27 17.36
C PRO A 60 -3.74 -18.43 17.36
N LEU A 61 -4.29 -18.09 18.50
CA LEU A 61 -5.46 -17.23 18.61
C LEU A 61 -5.16 -15.79 18.17
N ALA A 62 -4.01 -15.24 18.59
CA ALA A 62 -3.56 -13.93 18.16
C ALA A 62 -3.37 -13.85 16.65
N MET A 63 -2.84 -14.93 16.03
CA MET A 63 -2.68 -15.03 14.58
C MET A 63 -4.04 -15.04 13.87
N PHE A 64 -4.99 -15.83 14.37
CA PHE A 64 -6.34 -15.91 13.80
C PHE A 64 -7.06 -14.55 13.87
N VAL A 65 -6.99 -13.89 15.02
CA VAL A 65 -7.58 -12.55 15.22
C VAL A 65 -6.89 -11.52 14.30
N ALA A 66 -5.57 -11.56 14.17
CA ALA A 66 -4.84 -10.66 13.27
C ALA A 66 -5.26 -10.86 11.80
N ILE A 67 -5.38 -12.10 11.35
CA ILE A 67 -5.88 -12.41 9.99
C ILE A 67 -7.28 -11.83 9.80
N ALA A 68 -8.20 -12.07 10.75
CA ALA A 68 -9.57 -11.55 10.65
C ALA A 68 -9.59 -10.02 10.58
N ILE A 69 -8.84 -9.33 11.43
CA ILE A 69 -8.77 -7.85 11.45
C ILE A 69 -8.23 -7.33 10.11
N ILE A 70 -7.12 -7.88 9.61
CA ILE A 70 -6.50 -7.41 8.36
C ILE A 70 -7.43 -7.65 7.17
N LEU A 71 -8.05 -8.85 7.06
CA LEU A 71 -8.96 -9.15 5.96
C LEU A 71 -10.23 -8.28 6.00
N LEU A 72 -10.81 -8.05 7.18
CA LEU A 72 -11.96 -7.15 7.34
C LEU A 72 -11.60 -5.71 6.99
N SER A 73 -10.45 -5.21 7.47
CA SER A 73 -9.96 -3.87 7.13
C SER A 73 -9.75 -3.70 5.62
N LEU A 74 -9.11 -4.68 4.98
CA LEU A 74 -8.84 -4.65 3.54
C LEU A 74 -10.15 -4.70 2.74
N SER A 75 -11.08 -5.57 3.13
CA SER A 75 -12.41 -5.66 2.51
C SER A 75 -13.19 -4.34 2.63
N TYR A 76 -13.17 -3.72 3.81
CA TYR A 76 -13.79 -2.41 4.04
C TYR A 76 -13.17 -1.31 3.18
N LEU A 77 -11.84 -1.25 3.09
CA LEU A 77 -11.13 -0.28 2.26
C LEU A 77 -11.48 -0.44 0.78
N ILE A 78 -11.47 -1.67 0.27
CA ILE A 78 -11.84 -1.96 -1.13
C ILE A 78 -13.28 -1.54 -1.40
N GLN A 79 -14.22 -1.89 -0.51
CA GLN A 79 -15.62 -1.51 -0.66
C GLN A 79 -15.79 0.01 -0.68
N LEU A 80 -15.16 0.71 0.25
CA LEU A 80 -15.21 2.17 0.34
C LEU A 80 -14.68 2.82 -0.94
N ILE A 81 -13.55 2.37 -1.45
CA ILE A 81 -12.99 2.88 -2.72
C ILE A 81 -13.92 2.59 -3.88
N THR A 82 -14.39 1.34 -4.01
CA THR A 82 -15.19 0.91 -5.16
C THR A 82 -16.54 1.63 -5.24
N VAL A 83 -17.19 1.85 -4.08
CA VAL A 83 -18.48 2.54 -4.02
C VAL A 83 -18.33 4.03 -4.34
N ASN A 84 -17.30 4.67 -3.81
CA ASN A 84 -17.15 6.13 -3.95
C ASN A 84 -16.50 6.54 -5.26
N ILE A 85 -15.63 5.73 -5.86
CA ILE A 85 -14.86 6.13 -7.05
C ILE A 85 -15.77 6.49 -8.24
N GLN A 86 -16.86 5.75 -8.46
CA GLN A 86 -17.81 6.02 -9.54
C GLN A 86 -18.56 7.33 -9.30
N SER A 87 -18.90 7.61 -8.05
CA SER A 87 -19.58 8.85 -7.68
C SER A 87 -18.66 10.06 -7.85
N VAL A 88 -17.39 9.92 -7.43
CA VAL A 88 -16.37 10.97 -7.64
C VAL A 88 -16.13 11.24 -9.13
N ILE A 89 -16.06 10.19 -9.97
CA ILE A 89 -15.92 10.35 -11.43
C ILE A 89 -17.10 11.12 -12.03
N LYS A 90 -18.31 10.89 -11.54
CA LYS A 90 -19.51 11.57 -12.07
C LYS A 90 -19.53 13.07 -11.76
N VAL A 91 -19.03 13.48 -10.59
CA VAL A 91 -18.99 14.90 -10.18
C VAL A 91 -17.68 15.60 -10.52
N ALA A 92 -16.68 14.89 -11.05
CA ALA A 92 -15.41 15.48 -11.45
C ALA A 92 -15.56 16.64 -12.47
N PRO A 93 -16.45 16.56 -13.50
CA PRO A 93 -16.70 17.69 -14.41
C PRO A 93 -17.24 18.93 -13.71
N ASP A 94 -18.12 18.77 -12.72
CA ASP A 94 -18.69 19.88 -11.95
C ASP A 94 -17.61 20.59 -11.12
N TYR A 95 -16.67 19.84 -10.56
CA TYR A 95 -15.51 20.41 -9.86
C TYR A 95 -14.60 21.18 -10.80
N GLN A 96 -14.38 20.71 -12.02
CA GLN A 96 -13.61 21.45 -13.04
C GLN A 96 -14.28 22.79 -13.37
N GLN A 97 -15.59 22.81 -13.61
CA GLN A 97 -16.35 24.03 -13.87
C GLN A 97 -16.30 25.00 -12.69
N ASN A 98 -16.46 24.51 -11.47
CA ASN A 98 -16.36 25.33 -10.25
C ASN A 98 -14.97 25.92 -10.08
N LEU A 99 -13.91 25.16 -10.35
CA LEU A 99 -12.52 25.65 -10.31
C LEU A 99 -12.30 26.76 -11.35
N GLU A 100 -12.80 26.59 -12.57
CA GLU A 100 -12.78 27.63 -13.61
C GLU A 100 -13.48 28.90 -13.10
N ALA A 101 -14.69 28.76 -12.57
CA ALA A 101 -15.47 29.90 -12.09
C ALA A 101 -14.77 30.66 -10.94
N ILE A 102 -14.21 29.95 -9.98
CA ILE A 102 -13.45 30.52 -8.86
C ILE A 102 -12.19 31.23 -9.38
N PHE A 103 -11.48 30.60 -10.31
CA PHE A 103 -10.27 31.17 -10.88
C PHE A 103 -10.58 32.49 -11.62
N PHE A 104 -11.58 32.48 -12.53
CA PHE A 104 -11.99 33.69 -13.24
C PHE A 104 -12.43 34.80 -12.29
N LYS A 105 -13.21 34.47 -11.26
CA LYS A 105 -13.66 35.42 -10.24
C LYS A 105 -12.50 36.03 -9.45
N THR A 106 -11.53 35.19 -9.08
CA THR A 106 -10.36 35.64 -8.30
C THR A 106 -9.41 36.47 -9.16
N TYR A 107 -9.16 36.02 -10.40
CA TYR A 107 -8.24 36.69 -11.31
C TYR A 107 -8.75 38.05 -11.74
N SER A 108 -10.06 38.21 -11.99
CA SER A 108 -10.68 39.47 -12.35
C SER A 108 -10.61 40.53 -11.24
N VAL A 109 -10.43 40.11 -9.98
CA VAL A 109 -10.28 41.05 -8.82
C VAL A 109 -8.84 41.55 -8.69
N PHE A 110 -7.83 40.77 -9.13
CA PHE A 110 -6.44 41.09 -8.86
C PHE A 110 -5.64 41.63 -10.05
N ARG A 111 -6.15 41.57 -11.30
CA ARG A 111 -5.37 41.97 -12.47
C ARG A 111 -6.24 42.29 -13.69
N ASP A 112 -6.03 43.49 -14.26
CA ASP A 112 -6.51 43.90 -15.59
C ASP A 112 -5.50 43.33 -16.65
N GLY A 113 -5.62 42.06 -17.03
CA GLY A 113 -4.73 41.47 -18.02
C GLY A 113 -5.30 40.20 -18.65
N GLU A 114 -4.65 39.72 -19.73
CA GLU A 114 -5.05 38.46 -20.40
C GLU A 114 -5.06 37.28 -19.40
N VAL A 115 -6.22 36.64 -19.28
CA VAL A 115 -6.44 35.50 -18.40
C VAL A 115 -5.65 34.32 -18.97
N PRO A 116 -4.71 33.72 -18.22
CA PRO A 116 -4.05 32.50 -18.68
C PRO A 116 -5.07 31.43 -19.05
N ASN A 117 -4.79 30.66 -20.11
CA ASN A 117 -5.73 29.65 -20.62
C ASN A 117 -5.82 28.46 -19.65
N ILE A 118 -6.39 28.71 -18.45
CA ILE A 118 -6.56 27.68 -17.41
C ILE A 118 -7.42 26.52 -17.85
N ARG A 119 -8.32 26.77 -18.83
CA ARG A 119 -9.11 25.72 -19.45
C ARG A 119 -8.24 24.67 -20.13
N GLU A 120 -7.23 25.11 -20.86
CA GLU A 120 -6.30 24.21 -21.54
C GLU A 120 -5.48 23.40 -20.53
N PHE A 121 -5.05 24.03 -19.42
CA PHE A 121 -4.38 23.34 -18.33
C PHE A 121 -5.29 22.35 -17.60
N LEU A 122 -6.52 22.73 -17.26
CA LEU A 122 -7.49 21.85 -16.59
C LEU A 122 -7.94 20.71 -17.51
N ASN A 123 -8.07 20.96 -18.81
CA ASN A 123 -8.39 19.90 -19.79
C ASN A 123 -7.25 18.92 -20.01
N GLN A 124 -5.99 19.35 -19.83
CA GLN A 124 -4.81 18.45 -19.82
C GLN A 124 -4.77 17.57 -18.57
N LEU A 125 -5.35 18.04 -17.45
CA LEU A 125 -5.53 17.26 -16.23
C LEU A 125 -6.85 16.48 -16.30
N ASP A 126 -6.86 15.39 -17.08
CA ASP A 126 -8.01 14.47 -17.12
C ASP A 126 -8.13 13.69 -15.82
N ILE A 127 -8.64 14.37 -14.78
CA ILE A 127 -8.88 13.79 -13.43
C ILE A 127 -9.78 12.55 -13.55
N GLY A 128 -10.76 12.58 -14.48
CA GLY A 128 -11.65 11.46 -14.75
C GLY A 128 -10.89 10.21 -15.23
N ALA A 129 -9.95 10.36 -16.17
CA ALA A 129 -9.13 9.25 -16.66
C ALA A 129 -8.21 8.69 -15.57
N TYR A 130 -7.60 9.55 -14.74
CA TYR A 130 -6.79 9.09 -13.61
C TYR A 130 -7.61 8.30 -12.60
N LEU A 131 -8.80 8.75 -12.23
CA LEU A 131 -9.70 8.04 -11.33
C LEU A 131 -10.20 6.72 -11.93
N GLN A 132 -10.51 6.69 -13.24
CA GLN A 132 -10.87 5.45 -13.92
C GLN A 132 -9.72 4.44 -13.93
N SER A 133 -8.50 4.88 -14.22
CA SER A 133 -7.29 4.05 -14.18
C SER A 133 -7.04 3.50 -12.77
N PHE A 134 -7.18 4.34 -11.75
CA PHE A 134 -7.10 3.90 -10.35
C PHE A 134 -8.17 2.86 -10.01
N GLY A 135 -9.43 3.09 -10.42
CA GLY A 135 -10.51 2.12 -10.26
C GLY A 135 -10.27 0.80 -10.99
N ALA A 136 -9.67 0.86 -12.18
CA ALA A 136 -9.27 -0.35 -12.92
C ALA A 136 -8.18 -1.12 -12.17
N THR A 137 -7.20 -0.43 -11.59
CA THR A 137 -6.16 -1.03 -10.76
C THR A 137 -6.75 -1.72 -9.52
N VAL A 138 -7.69 -1.07 -8.83
CA VAL A 138 -8.38 -1.68 -7.68
C VAL A 138 -9.15 -2.94 -8.11
N ARG A 139 -9.87 -2.91 -9.24
CA ARG A 139 -10.55 -4.10 -9.78
C ARG A 139 -9.58 -5.23 -10.12
N ALA A 140 -8.44 -4.93 -10.72
CA ALA A 140 -7.40 -5.92 -11.01
C ALA A 140 -6.84 -6.57 -9.75
N LEU A 141 -6.64 -5.79 -8.67
CA LEU A 141 -6.25 -6.31 -7.36
C LEU A 141 -7.32 -7.26 -6.79
N VAL A 142 -8.60 -6.89 -6.86
CA VAL A 142 -9.71 -7.75 -6.43
C VAL A 142 -9.75 -9.06 -7.24
N SER A 143 -9.55 -8.99 -8.55
CA SER A 143 -9.48 -10.18 -9.41
C SER A 143 -8.30 -11.09 -9.05
N SER A 144 -7.22 -10.54 -8.51
CA SER A 144 -6.03 -11.29 -8.08
C SER A 144 -6.15 -11.84 -6.65
N MET A 145 -7.24 -11.58 -5.92
CA MET A 145 -7.40 -11.99 -4.52
C MET A 145 -7.26 -13.49 -4.31
N GLY A 146 -7.71 -14.32 -5.26
CA GLY A 146 -7.55 -15.78 -5.19
C GLY A 146 -6.08 -16.19 -5.12
N ILE A 147 -5.26 -15.67 -6.02
CA ILE A 147 -3.81 -15.92 -6.06
C ILE A 147 -3.11 -15.34 -4.82
N ILE A 148 -3.48 -14.11 -4.42
CA ILE A 148 -2.94 -13.46 -3.21
C ILE A 148 -3.24 -14.33 -1.98
N THR A 149 -4.45 -14.88 -1.86
CA THR A 149 -4.83 -15.75 -0.73
C THR A 149 -4.00 -17.04 -0.71
N VAL A 150 -3.79 -17.68 -1.86
CA VAL A 150 -2.94 -18.88 -1.95
C VAL A 150 -1.51 -18.54 -1.50
N TYR A 151 -0.90 -17.49 -2.04
CA TYR A 151 0.42 -17.05 -1.62
C TYR A 151 0.49 -16.69 -0.13
N LEU A 152 -0.53 -16.02 0.39
CA LEU A 152 -0.62 -15.67 1.81
C LEU A 152 -0.58 -16.91 2.69
N ILE A 153 -1.38 -17.92 2.37
CA ILE A 153 -1.40 -19.19 3.11
C ILE A 153 -0.01 -19.84 3.08
N PHE A 154 0.61 -19.96 1.89
CA PHE A 154 1.95 -20.52 1.76
C PHE A 154 2.98 -19.75 2.57
N LEU A 155 2.98 -18.41 2.51
CA LEU A 155 3.93 -17.57 3.24
C LEU A 155 3.75 -17.69 4.76
N LEU A 156 2.50 -17.76 5.25
CA LEU A 156 2.24 -17.93 6.68
C LEU A 156 2.66 -19.32 7.19
N LEU A 157 2.50 -20.36 6.37
CA LEU A 157 2.98 -21.72 6.68
C LEU A 157 4.51 -21.77 6.65
N GLU A 158 5.14 -21.15 5.65
CA GLU A 158 6.59 -21.11 5.48
C GLU A 158 7.31 -20.41 6.64
N GLN A 159 6.70 -19.39 7.24
CA GLN A 159 7.28 -18.71 8.40
C GLN A 159 7.61 -19.65 9.55
N ARG A 160 6.89 -20.77 9.69
CA ARG A 160 7.12 -21.75 10.78
C ARG A 160 8.38 -22.57 10.55
N THR A 161 8.69 -22.91 9.31
CA THR A 161 9.80 -23.78 8.93
C THR A 161 11.07 -23.01 8.52
N PHE A 162 10.96 -21.69 8.39
CA PHE A 162 12.04 -20.83 7.92
C PHE A 162 13.34 -20.97 8.76
N GLY A 163 13.21 -21.01 10.11
CA GLY A 163 14.36 -21.18 11.00
C GLY A 163 15.07 -22.51 10.82
N ASP A 164 14.31 -23.59 10.59
CA ASP A 164 14.89 -24.95 10.42
C ASP A 164 15.59 -25.04 9.08
N LYS A 165 15.07 -24.40 8.03
CA LYS A 165 15.73 -24.33 6.72
C LYS A 165 17.08 -23.59 6.79
N ILE A 166 17.15 -22.48 7.54
CA ILE A 166 18.42 -21.77 7.74
C ILE A 166 19.43 -22.68 8.43
N LYS A 167 19.03 -23.41 9.50
CA LYS A 167 19.90 -24.36 10.20
C LYS A 167 20.39 -25.48 9.29
N ALA A 168 19.54 -25.95 8.37
CA ALA A 168 19.91 -27.00 7.42
C ALA A 168 20.92 -26.51 6.36
N ILE A 169 20.85 -25.25 5.95
CA ILE A 169 21.73 -24.66 4.94
C ILE A 169 23.08 -24.26 5.54
N ILE A 170 23.07 -23.62 6.71
CA ILE A 170 24.27 -23.14 7.38
C ILE A 170 24.71 -24.19 8.41
N ARG A 171 25.77 -24.94 8.12
CA ARG A 171 26.27 -26.01 8.99
C ARG A 171 27.15 -25.51 10.13
N ASP A 172 27.77 -24.35 9.98
CA ASP A 172 28.66 -23.77 10.99
C ASP A 172 27.82 -23.10 12.10
N PRO A 173 27.91 -23.53 13.37
CA PRO A 173 27.13 -22.99 14.48
C PRO A 173 27.32 -21.48 14.69
N LYS A 174 28.53 -20.96 14.54
CA LYS A 174 28.83 -19.54 14.71
C LYS A 174 28.14 -18.70 13.62
N ARG A 175 28.23 -19.14 12.38
CA ARG A 175 27.54 -18.48 11.27
C ARG A 175 26.03 -18.56 11.38
N GLN A 176 25.49 -19.66 11.96
CA GLN A 176 24.06 -19.74 12.28
C GLN A 176 23.64 -18.65 13.25
N GLU A 177 24.37 -18.52 14.37
CA GLU A 177 24.08 -17.54 15.40
C GLU A 177 24.14 -16.11 14.83
N ASP A 178 25.22 -15.76 14.13
CA ASP A 178 25.38 -14.46 13.47
C ASP A 178 24.22 -14.17 12.49
N THR A 179 23.79 -15.18 11.73
CA THR A 179 22.67 -15.07 10.78
C THR A 179 21.35 -14.82 11.51
N PHE A 180 21.07 -15.54 12.58
CA PHE A 180 19.84 -15.34 13.36
C PHE A 180 19.81 -13.97 14.04
N VAL A 181 20.93 -13.51 14.60
CA VAL A 181 21.05 -12.16 15.18
C VAL A 181 20.75 -11.10 14.12
N LEU A 182 21.31 -11.25 12.91
CA LEU A 182 21.04 -10.33 11.81
C LEU A 182 19.56 -10.33 11.40
N ILE A 183 18.97 -11.51 11.23
CA ILE A 183 17.56 -11.66 10.85
C ILE A 183 16.64 -11.04 11.92
N ASP A 184 16.89 -11.27 13.19
CA ASP A 184 16.08 -10.73 14.28
C ASP A 184 16.21 -9.23 14.38
N LYS A 185 17.41 -8.68 14.14
CA LYS A 185 17.62 -7.23 14.03
C LYS A 185 16.81 -6.65 12.85
N MET A 186 16.94 -7.23 11.66
CA MET A 186 16.17 -6.80 10.48
C MET A 186 14.65 -6.85 10.74
N ARG A 187 14.16 -7.94 11.37
CA ARG A 187 12.74 -8.06 11.74
C ARG A 187 12.30 -6.97 12.71
N SER A 188 13.14 -6.65 13.69
CA SER A 188 12.85 -5.61 14.67
C SER A 188 12.79 -4.23 14.02
N ASP A 189 13.79 -3.91 13.18
CA ASP A 189 13.89 -2.61 12.49
C ASP A 189 12.71 -2.40 11.54
N ILE A 190 12.40 -3.40 10.70
CA ILE A 190 11.27 -3.33 9.78
C ILE A 190 9.94 -3.23 10.54
N ARG A 191 9.77 -3.98 11.65
CA ARG A 191 8.57 -3.90 12.49
C ARG A 191 8.36 -2.51 13.06
N SER A 192 9.41 -1.89 13.59
CA SER A 192 9.37 -0.54 14.13
C SER A 192 9.02 0.46 13.03
N TYR A 193 9.68 0.37 11.87
CA TYR A 193 9.41 1.24 10.73
C TYR A 193 7.95 1.12 10.26
N VAL A 194 7.48 -0.09 9.98
CA VAL A 194 6.11 -0.31 9.51
C VAL A 194 5.08 0.11 10.55
N GLY A 195 5.34 -0.16 11.84
CA GLY A 195 4.47 0.27 12.93
C GLY A 195 4.31 1.79 12.98
N ILE A 196 5.42 2.53 12.91
CA ILE A 196 5.41 4.00 12.87
C ILE A 196 4.71 4.49 11.59
N LYS A 197 5.00 3.88 10.45
CA LYS A 197 4.41 4.26 9.16
C LYS A 197 2.88 4.07 9.15
N VAL A 198 2.38 2.95 9.68
CA VAL A 198 0.93 2.72 9.86
C VAL A 198 0.31 3.78 10.75
N LEU A 199 0.95 4.06 11.91
CA LEU A 199 0.43 5.04 12.86
C LEU A 199 0.39 6.45 12.26
N THR A 200 1.47 6.89 11.62
CA THR A 200 1.52 8.22 10.99
C THR A 200 0.55 8.35 9.83
N SER A 201 0.44 7.31 8.97
CA SER A 201 -0.54 7.31 7.88
C SER A 201 -1.98 7.34 8.39
N ALA A 202 -2.28 6.57 9.45
CA ALA A 202 -3.59 6.57 10.08
C ALA A 202 -3.92 7.93 10.72
N ALA A 203 -2.96 8.56 11.41
CA ALA A 203 -3.14 9.89 11.96
C ALA A 203 -3.38 10.93 10.86
N THR A 204 -2.57 10.92 9.80
CA THR A 204 -2.76 11.82 8.65
C THR A 204 -4.12 11.62 7.98
N GLY A 205 -4.52 10.38 7.73
CA GLY A 205 -5.82 10.07 7.14
C GLY A 205 -6.99 10.52 8.03
N LEU A 206 -6.90 10.31 9.34
CA LEU A 206 -7.93 10.71 10.29
C LEU A 206 -8.06 12.25 10.39
N ILE A 207 -6.93 12.94 10.51
CA ILE A 207 -6.92 14.41 10.54
C ILE A 207 -7.50 14.97 9.23
N SER A 208 -7.07 14.43 8.10
CA SER A 208 -7.61 14.81 6.79
C SER A 208 -9.12 14.58 6.70
N TYR A 209 -9.61 13.44 7.20
CA TYR A 209 -11.05 13.17 7.26
C TYR A 209 -11.82 14.24 8.04
N VAL A 210 -11.32 14.59 9.23
CA VAL A 210 -11.97 15.61 10.07
C VAL A 210 -11.97 16.96 9.37
N VAL A 211 -10.84 17.38 8.83
CA VAL A 211 -10.73 18.67 8.11
C VAL A 211 -11.66 18.71 6.90
N LEU A 212 -11.61 17.69 6.03
CA LEU A 212 -12.45 17.62 4.84
C LEU A 212 -13.94 17.63 5.19
N LYS A 213 -14.33 16.93 6.26
CA LYS A 213 -15.72 16.91 6.74
C LYS A 213 -16.18 18.26 7.30
N LEU A 214 -15.30 18.97 8.03
CA LEU A 214 -15.61 20.30 8.58
C LEU A 214 -15.74 21.36 7.49
N VAL A 215 -14.92 21.26 6.44
CA VAL A 215 -14.99 22.16 5.28
C VAL A 215 -16.18 21.84 4.37
N GLY A 216 -16.81 20.66 4.54
CA GLY A 216 -17.96 20.26 3.71
C GLY A 216 -17.57 19.67 2.36
N VAL A 217 -16.35 19.10 2.24
CA VAL A 217 -15.91 18.46 1.00
C VAL A 217 -16.65 17.13 0.79
N ASP A 218 -17.20 16.95 -0.40
CA ASP A 218 -17.88 15.72 -0.79
C ASP A 218 -16.91 14.53 -0.76
N PHE A 219 -17.44 13.36 -0.43
CA PHE A 219 -16.66 12.11 -0.35
C PHE A 219 -15.44 12.19 0.58
N ALA A 220 -15.52 12.94 1.69
CA ALA A 220 -14.43 13.14 2.65
C ALA A 220 -13.78 11.82 3.10
N SER A 221 -14.56 10.76 3.31
CA SER A 221 -14.04 9.43 3.66
C SER A 221 -13.22 8.78 2.55
N PHE A 222 -13.61 8.95 1.29
CA PHE A 222 -12.84 8.46 0.13
C PHE A 222 -11.48 9.16 0.04
N TRP A 223 -11.47 10.48 0.12
CA TRP A 223 -10.23 11.26 0.07
C TRP A 223 -9.31 10.98 1.25
N ALA A 224 -9.86 10.83 2.44
CA ALA A 224 -9.09 10.50 3.65
C ALA A 224 -8.43 9.12 3.54
N VAL A 225 -9.13 8.11 3.01
CA VAL A 225 -8.56 6.79 2.75
C VAL A 225 -7.50 6.85 1.66
N LEU A 226 -7.71 7.63 0.61
CA LEU A 226 -6.71 7.81 -0.45
C LEU A 226 -5.44 8.47 0.11
N ILE A 227 -5.59 9.51 0.94
CA ILE A 227 -4.47 10.16 1.62
C ILE A 227 -3.74 9.17 2.54
N PHE A 228 -4.47 8.35 3.32
CA PHE A 228 -3.89 7.29 4.14
C PHE A 228 -3.04 6.31 3.30
N LEU A 229 -3.59 5.82 2.18
CA LEU A 229 -2.90 4.87 1.30
C LEU A 229 -1.67 5.50 0.63
N LEU A 230 -1.79 6.71 0.10
CA LEU A 230 -0.68 7.41 -0.54
C LEU A 230 0.42 7.78 0.48
N ASN A 231 0.03 8.12 1.71
CA ASN A 231 1.01 8.40 2.76
C ASN A 231 1.71 7.12 3.25
N PHE A 232 1.12 5.94 3.05
CA PHE A 232 1.74 4.66 3.42
C PHE A 232 2.86 4.25 2.44
N ILE A 233 2.78 4.64 1.18
CA ILE A 233 3.81 4.40 0.16
C ILE A 233 4.98 5.37 0.34
#